data_08b850c8c371d51dba32189308bee856
#
_entry.id   08b850c8c371d51dba32189308bee856
#
_cell.length_a   1.000
_cell.length_b   1.000
_cell.length_c   1.000
_cell.angle_alpha   90.00
_cell.angle_beta   90.00
_cell.angle_gamma   90.00
#
_symmetry.space_group_name_H-M   'P 1'
#
loop_
_entity.id
_entity.type
_entity.pdbx_description
1 polymer ?
#
loop_
_entity_poly.entity_id
_entity_poly.type
_entity_poly.pdbx_seq_one_letter_code
_entity_poly.pdbx_strand_id
1 'polypeptide(L)'
;FIFIFLSLLEKKRLIYFCIILFFLCLFFLALVPILGIEVKGSKRWINLGILPRFQPIELLKPFVIVVLSTLLSTYKIQNLHFKYFLSFVLIAPIIMLLVTQPDIGQSLLLILVWLSLIFISGINLIIFSSFFLFLGSILSYIVIFIPKFAYIKLRLISFLNPTSGNNYQSERASEAI
;
A
#
# COMPACT_ATOMS: atom_id res chain seq x y z
N PHE A 1 25.04 7.57 -5.23
CA PHE A 1 24.78 8.82 -5.99
C PHE A 1 23.39 9.37 -5.73
N ILE A 2 22.30 8.60 -5.84
CA ILE A 2 20.92 9.08 -5.64
C ILE A 2 20.72 9.66 -4.22
N PHE A 3 21.22 9.01 -3.18
CA PHE A 3 21.11 9.51 -1.79
C PHE A 3 21.83 10.85 -1.60
N ILE A 4 23.02 11.01 -2.17
CA ILE A 4 23.78 12.26 -2.09
C ILE A 4 23.04 13.37 -2.83
N PHE A 5 22.51 13.10 -4.01
CA PHE A 5 21.72 14.06 -4.78
C PHE A 5 20.46 14.50 -4.01
N LEU A 6 19.71 13.55 -3.43
CA LEU A 6 18.51 13.85 -2.66
C LEU A 6 18.81 14.63 -1.36
N SER A 7 19.97 14.36 -0.72
CA SER A 7 20.36 15.06 0.49
C SER A 7 20.76 16.53 0.26
N LEU A 8 21.15 16.88 -0.96
CA LEU A 8 21.48 18.26 -1.36
C LEU A 8 20.25 19.11 -1.73
N LEU A 9 19.08 18.47 -1.89
CA LEU A 9 17.86 19.18 -2.22
C LEU A 9 17.25 19.86 -0.99
N GLU A 10 16.82 21.12 -1.15
CA GLU A 10 16.00 21.79 -0.16
C GLU A 10 14.69 21.01 0.10
N LYS A 11 14.25 20.96 1.35
CA LYS A 11 13.02 20.26 1.77
C LYS A 11 11.81 20.57 0.87
N LYS A 12 11.62 21.82 0.47
CA LYS A 12 10.51 22.23 -0.40
C LYS A 12 10.62 21.58 -1.78
N ARG A 13 11.78 21.63 -2.40
CA ARG A 13 12.03 21.04 -3.73
C ARG A 13 11.87 19.52 -3.70
N LEU A 14 12.35 18.88 -2.63
CA LEU A 14 12.18 17.44 -2.42
C LEU A 14 10.69 17.06 -2.37
N ILE A 15 9.88 17.79 -1.61
CA ILE A 15 8.43 17.55 -1.51
C ILE A 15 7.75 17.70 -2.87
N TYR A 16 8.04 18.76 -3.63
CA TYR A 16 7.48 18.95 -4.98
C TYR A 16 7.87 17.81 -5.92
N PHE A 17 9.13 17.38 -5.88
CA PHE A 17 9.60 16.24 -6.66
C PHE A 17 8.86 14.94 -6.29
N CYS A 18 8.67 14.67 -5.00
CA CYS A 18 7.90 13.52 -4.52
C CYS A 18 6.44 13.57 -4.96
N ILE A 19 5.81 14.75 -4.97
CA ILE A 19 4.43 14.93 -5.45
C ILE A 19 4.32 14.61 -6.94
N ILE A 20 5.25 15.09 -7.75
CA ILE A 20 5.28 14.79 -9.20
C ILE A 20 5.43 13.28 -9.42
N LEU A 21 6.38 12.64 -8.73
CA LEU A 21 6.61 11.21 -8.83
C LEU A 21 5.43 10.38 -8.31
N PHE A 22 4.74 10.87 -7.28
CA PHE A 22 3.51 10.25 -6.79
C PHE A 22 2.45 10.16 -7.89
N PHE A 23 2.14 11.26 -8.58
CA PHE A 23 1.15 11.26 -9.66
C PHE A 23 1.60 10.44 -10.86
N LEU A 24 2.89 10.48 -11.20
CA LEU A 24 3.46 9.65 -12.25
C LEU A 24 3.32 8.14 -11.95
N CYS A 25 3.70 7.72 -10.75
CA CYS A 25 3.56 6.32 -10.33
C CYS A 25 2.10 5.89 -10.20
N LEU A 26 1.22 6.79 -9.73
CA LEU A 26 -0.22 6.55 -9.67
C LEU A 26 -0.81 6.34 -11.08
N PHE A 27 -0.37 7.13 -12.05
CA PHE A 27 -0.74 6.96 -13.46
C PHE A 27 -0.32 5.58 -13.98
N PHE A 28 0.94 5.18 -13.75
CA PHE A 28 1.39 3.84 -14.11
C PHE A 28 0.61 2.74 -13.39
N LEU A 29 0.28 2.93 -12.11
CA LEU A 29 -0.53 1.96 -11.36
C LEU A 29 -1.94 1.81 -11.98
N ALA A 30 -2.55 2.90 -12.42
CA ALA A 30 -3.84 2.89 -13.10
C ALA A 30 -3.80 2.20 -14.48
N LEU A 31 -2.63 2.18 -15.14
CA LEU A 31 -2.44 1.48 -16.41
C LEU A 31 -2.20 -0.03 -16.25
N VAL A 32 -1.84 -0.52 -15.06
CA VAL A 32 -1.56 -1.95 -14.83
C VAL A 32 -2.71 -2.88 -15.25
N PRO A 33 -4.01 -2.61 -14.96
CA PRO A 33 -5.09 -3.49 -15.41
C PRO A 33 -5.15 -3.66 -16.93
N ILE A 34 -4.73 -2.64 -17.69
CA ILE A 34 -4.79 -2.59 -19.18
C ILE A 34 -3.50 -3.14 -19.79
N LEU A 35 -2.35 -2.62 -19.37
CA LEU A 35 -1.02 -2.91 -19.97
C LEU A 35 -0.20 -3.93 -19.17
N GLY A 36 -0.70 -4.35 -18.02
CA GLY A 36 0.04 -5.25 -17.13
C GLY A 36 0.19 -6.65 -17.70
N ILE A 37 1.37 -7.24 -17.47
CA ILE A 37 1.66 -8.62 -17.81
C ILE A 37 1.10 -9.51 -16.70
N GLU A 38 0.43 -10.58 -17.10
CA GLU A 38 -0.05 -11.59 -16.17
C GLU A 38 1.10 -12.50 -15.71
N VAL A 39 1.34 -12.51 -14.39
CA VAL A 39 2.33 -13.36 -13.75
C VAL A 39 1.64 -14.09 -12.60
N LYS A 40 1.62 -15.41 -12.65
CA LYS A 40 0.98 -16.29 -11.64
C LYS A 40 -0.49 -15.91 -11.36
N GLY A 41 -1.26 -15.64 -12.41
CA GLY A 41 -2.70 -15.34 -12.30
C GLY A 41 -3.05 -13.92 -11.86
N SER A 42 -2.10 -13.00 -11.82
CA SER A 42 -2.36 -11.59 -11.50
C SER A 42 -1.54 -10.63 -12.36
N LYS A 43 -2.18 -9.52 -12.78
CA LYS A 43 -1.53 -8.45 -13.54
C LYS A 43 -1.03 -7.39 -12.57
N ARG A 44 0.27 -7.36 -12.29
CA ARG A 44 0.89 -6.43 -11.33
C ARG A 44 2.15 -5.76 -11.88
N TRP A 45 2.68 -6.26 -12.99
CA TRP A 45 3.95 -5.87 -13.58
C TRP A 45 3.75 -5.17 -14.91
N ILE A 46 4.50 -4.10 -15.14
CA ILE A 46 4.57 -3.43 -16.43
C ILE A 46 5.90 -3.77 -17.09
N ASN A 47 5.88 -4.05 -18.40
CA ASN A 47 7.05 -4.18 -19.23
C ASN A 47 6.99 -3.11 -20.33
N LEU A 48 7.93 -2.19 -20.28
CA LEU A 48 8.06 -1.12 -21.30
C LEU A 48 9.04 -1.49 -22.41
N GLY A 49 9.50 -2.75 -22.45
CA GLY A 49 10.43 -3.24 -23.48
C GLY A 49 11.89 -2.80 -23.28
N ILE A 50 12.12 -1.54 -23.01
CA ILE A 50 13.47 -0.95 -22.83
C ILE A 50 13.94 -1.06 -21.37
N LEU A 51 13.01 -1.01 -20.42
CA LEU A 51 13.26 -1.10 -18.98
C LEU A 51 13.00 -2.51 -18.46
N PRO A 52 13.69 -2.95 -17.40
CA PRO A 52 13.35 -4.19 -16.73
C PRO A 52 11.90 -4.13 -16.23
N ARG A 53 11.26 -5.28 -16.10
CA ARG A 53 9.91 -5.38 -15.55
C ARG A 53 9.89 -4.73 -14.17
N PHE A 54 8.96 -3.81 -13.94
CA PHE A 54 8.81 -3.14 -12.65
C PHE A 54 7.35 -3.17 -12.18
N GLN A 55 7.18 -3.09 -10.89
CA GLN A 55 5.87 -3.03 -10.25
C GLN A 55 5.62 -1.59 -9.77
N PRO A 56 4.66 -0.85 -10.35
CA PRO A 56 4.45 0.57 -10.04
C PRO A 56 4.19 0.85 -8.56
N ILE A 57 3.53 -0.07 -7.85
CA ILE A 57 3.23 0.10 -6.43
C ILE A 57 4.50 0.16 -5.57
N GLU A 58 5.57 -0.59 -5.93
CA GLU A 58 6.82 -0.58 -5.18
C GLU A 58 7.48 0.81 -5.21
N LEU A 59 7.40 1.47 -6.35
CA LEU A 59 7.90 2.84 -6.51
C LEU A 59 6.96 3.88 -5.87
N LEU A 60 5.66 3.63 -5.87
CA LEU A 60 4.66 4.55 -5.34
C LEU A 60 4.71 4.66 -3.81
N LYS A 61 4.99 3.57 -3.09
CA LYS A 61 4.97 3.52 -1.61
C LYS A 61 5.73 4.67 -0.92
N PRO A 62 7.00 4.94 -1.21
CA PRO A 62 7.73 6.02 -0.55
C PRO A 62 7.10 7.40 -0.81
N PHE A 63 6.57 7.62 -2.02
CA PHE A 63 5.95 8.89 -2.37
C PHE A 63 4.59 9.07 -1.68
N VAL A 64 3.80 8.00 -1.50
CA VAL A 64 2.57 8.01 -0.69
C VAL A 64 2.88 8.48 0.72
N ILE A 65 3.92 7.94 1.36
CA ILE A 65 4.30 8.30 2.73
C ILE A 65 4.65 9.79 2.81
N VAL A 66 5.47 10.30 1.88
CA VAL A 66 5.87 11.72 1.86
C VAL A 66 4.66 12.63 1.63
N VAL A 67 3.79 12.30 0.68
CA VAL A 67 2.59 13.11 0.36
C VAL A 67 1.63 13.13 1.54
N LEU A 68 1.31 11.97 2.12
CA LEU A 68 0.42 11.87 3.28
C LEU A 68 0.98 12.58 4.51
N SER A 69 2.27 12.39 4.83
CA SER A 69 2.90 13.06 5.96
C SER A 69 2.93 14.58 5.80
N THR A 70 3.19 15.05 4.58
CA THR A 70 3.15 16.49 4.27
C THR A 70 1.74 17.06 4.42
N LEU A 71 0.73 16.34 3.95
CA LEU A 71 -0.67 16.73 4.09
C LEU A 71 -1.08 16.83 5.56
N LEU A 72 -0.78 15.80 6.36
CA LEU A 72 -1.14 15.73 7.78
C LEU A 72 -0.39 16.77 8.62
N SER A 73 0.89 17.09 8.28
CA SER A 73 1.70 18.06 8.99
C SER A 73 1.44 19.51 8.58
N THR A 74 0.67 19.76 7.50
CA THR A 74 0.43 21.11 6.99
C THR A 74 -0.38 21.97 7.97
N TYR A 75 0.14 23.14 8.35
CA TYR A 75 -0.56 24.11 9.21
C TYR A 75 -1.64 24.93 8.48
N LYS A 76 -1.64 24.95 7.15
CA LYS A 76 -2.64 25.69 6.34
C LYS A 76 -4.07 25.17 6.54
N ILE A 77 -4.22 23.90 6.83
CA ILE A 77 -5.51 23.27 7.10
C ILE A 77 -5.64 23.12 8.62
N GLN A 78 -6.45 23.94 9.26
CA GLN A 78 -6.64 23.92 10.72
C GLN A 78 -7.55 22.78 11.18
N ASN A 79 -8.50 22.38 10.33
CA ASN A 79 -9.44 21.30 10.68
C ASN A 79 -8.80 19.92 10.51
N LEU A 80 -8.53 19.25 11.63
CA LEU A 80 -7.95 17.89 11.68
C LEU A 80 -8.81 16.85 10.95
N HIS A 81 -10.13 16.90 11.13
CA HIS A 81 -11.04 15.95 10.47
C HIS A 81 -10.98 16.09 8.94
N PHE A 82 -10.84 17.32 8.43
CA PHE A 82 -10.69 17.55 7.00
C PHE A 82 -9.36 17.01 6.46
N LYS A 83 -8.26 17.08 7.23
CA LYS A 83 -6.99 16.44 6.86
C LYS A 83 -7.13 14.92 6.76
N TYR A 84 -7.80 14.30 7.72
CA TYR A 84 -8.04 12.85 7.70
C TYR A 84 -8.90 12.45 6.51
N PHE A 85 -9.97 13.18 6.25
CA PHE A 85 -10.80 12.96 5.07
C PHE A 85 -10.00 13.08 3.77
N LEU A 86 -9.19 14.13 3.63
CA LEU A 86 -8.38 14.34 2.43
C LEU A 86 -7.31 13.25 2.27
N SER A 87 -6.70 12.80 3.36
CA SER A 87 -5.75 11.68 3.35
C SER A 87 -6.43 10.37 2.92
N PHE A 88 -7.66 10.13 3.37
CA PHE A 88 -8.47 8.99 2.92
C PHE A 88 -8.77 9.07 1.41
N VAL A 89 -9.18 10.23 0.91
CA VAL A 89 -9.46 10.45 -0.52
C VAL A 89 -8.22 10.19 -1.38
N LEU A 90 -7.02 10.47 -0.88
CA LEU A 90 -5.77 10.19 -1.60
C LEU A 90 -5.43 8.70 -1.61
N ILE A 91 -5.64 7.96 -0.51
CA ILE A 91 -5.22 6.57 -0.42
C ILE A 91 -6.28 5.60 -0.97
N ALA A 92 -7.56 5.93 -0.90
CA ALA A 92 -8.67 5.08 -1.31
C ALA A 92 -8.57 4.59 -2.77
N PRO A 93 -8.27 5.45 -3.79
CA PRO A 93 -8.13 4.99 -5.17
C PRO A 93 -6.95 4.04 -5.34
N ILE A 94 -5.85 4.22 -4.60
CA ILE A 94 -4.70 3.33 -4.65
C ILE A 94 -5.08 1.94 -4.12
N ILE A 95 -5.76 1.90 -2.98
CA ILE A 95 -6.25 0.64 -2.39
C ILE A 95 -7.24 -0.04 -3.33
N MET A 96 -8.16 0.71 -3.92
CA MET A 96 -9.12 0.18 -4.89
C MET A 96 -8.42 -0.48 -6.08
N LEU A 97 -7.41 0.18 -6.67
CA LEU A 97 -6.62 -0.38 -7.76
C LEU A 97 -5.87 -1.66 -7.35
N LEU A 98 -5.30 -1.71 -6.14
CA LEU A 98 -4.60 -2.89 -5.64
C LEU A 98 -5.54 -4.08 -5.40
N VAL A 99 -6.75 -3.83 -4.87
CA VAL A 99 -7.76 -4.87 -4.65
C VAL A 99 -8.24 -5.45 -5.99
N THR A 100 -8.39 -4.63 -7.04
CA THR A 100 -8.73 -5.13 -8.39
C THR A 100 -7.62 -5.98 -8.99
N GLN A 101 -6.35 -5.72 -8.63
CA GLN A 101 -5.16 -6.47 -9.06
C GLN A 101 -4.86 -7.71 -8.18
N PRO A 102 -5.80 -8.23 -7.41
CA PRO A 102 -5.75 -9.06 -6.20
C PRO A 102 -4.43 -8.99 -5.41
N ASP A 103 -3.98 -7.75 -5.10
CA ASP A 103 -2.76 -7.51 -4.32
C ASP A 103 -3.08 -7.06 -2.89
N ILE A 104 -3.68 -7.97 -2.12
CA ILE A 104 -4.14 -7.67 -0.76
C ILE A 104 -2.97 -7.38 0.19
N GLY A 105 -1.82 -8.04 -0.01
CA GLY A 105 -0.64 -7.80 0.83
C GLY A 105 -0.17 -6.35 0.78
N GLN A 106 -0.09 -5.77 -0.42
CA GLN A 106 0.29 -4.37 -0.60
C GLN A 106 -0.82 -3.41 -0.12
N SER A 107 -2.09 -3.77 -0.34
CA SER A 107 -3.23 -3.00 0.17
C SER A 107 -3.19 -2.91 1.70
N LEU A 108 -3.00 -4.03 2.37
CA LEU A 108 -2.92 -4.09 3.83
C LEU A 108 -1.74 -3.27 4.37
N LEU A 109 -0.58 -3.41 3.75
CA LEU A 109 0.62 -2.65 4.12
C LEU A 109 0.36 -1.14 4.02
N LEU A 110 -0.23 -0.66 2.93
CA LEU A 110 -0.55 0.77 2.77
C LEU A 110 -1.60 1.26 3.77
N ILE A 111 -2.62 0.45 4.08
CA ILE A 111 -3.60 0.78 5.11
C ILE A 111 -2.92 0.92 6.47
N LEU A 112 -2.03 0.00 6.84
CA LEU A 112 -1.31 0.05 8.11
C LEU A 112 -0.39 1.28 8.20
N VAL A 113 0.31 1.61 7.10
CA VAL A 113 1.14 2.82 7.03
C VAL A 113 0.28 4.08 7.18
N TRP A 114 -0.85 4.16 6.48
CA TRP A 114 -1.77 5.29 6.59
C TRP A 114 -2.34 5.45 7.99
N LEU A 115 -2.77 4.35 8.62
CA LEU A 115 -3.23 4.35 10.01
C LEU A 115 -2.14 4.82 10.98
N SER A 116 -0.90 4.37 10.78
CA SER A 116 0.24 4.81 11.60
C SER A 116 0.48 6.31 11.48
N LEU A 117 0.39 6.88 10.27
CA LEU A 117 0.54 8.32 10.04
C LEU A 117 -0.59 9.12 10.70
N ILE A 118 -1.83 8.64 10.63
CA ILE A 118 -2.98 9.25 11.31
C ILE A 118 -2.79 9.20 12.83
N PHE A 119 -2.34 8.08 13.37
CA PHE A 119 -2.05 7.92 14.79
C PHE A 119 -1.02 8.94 15.27
N ILE A 120 0.11 9.05 14.56
CA ILE A 120 1.19 10.01 14.88
C ILE A 120 0.70 11.46 14.74
N SER A 121 -0.27 11.74 13.87
CA SER A 121 -0.82 13.10 13.70
C SER A 121 -1.71 13.58 14.84
N GLY A 122 -1.96 12.74 15.86
CA GLY A 122 -2.67 13.11 17.08
C GLY A 122 -4.19 12.89 17.03
N ILE A 123 -4.66 11.85 16.34
CA ILE A 123 -6.07 11.47 16.36
C ILE A 123 -6.50 11.03 17.76
N ASN A 124 -7.77 11.29 18.11
CA ASN A 124 -8.35 10.77 19.34
C ASN A 124 -8.34 9.22 19.31
N LEU A 125 -7.81 8.62 20.38
CA LEU A 125 -7.66 7.17 20.52
C LEU A 125 -8.98 6.39 20.36
N ILE A 126 -10.08 6.95 20.82
CA ILE A 126 -11.40 6.30 20.70
C ILE A 126 -11.81 6.22 19.22
N ILE A 127 -11.66 7.32 18.49
CA ILE A 127 -11.97 7.37 17.06
C ILE A 127 -11.03 6.43 16.28
N PHE A 128 -9.74 6.43 16.62
CA PHE A 128 -8.74 5.56 15.99
C PHE A 128 -9.05 4.08 16.22
N SER A 129 -9.35 3.69 17.45
CA SER A 129 -9.68 2.30 17.81
C SER A 129 -10.98 1.84 17.14
N SER A 130 -12.01 2.69 17.11
CA SER A 130 -13.27 2.40 16.42
C SER A 130 -13.06 2.17 14.93
N PHE A 131 -12.25 3.01 14.29
CA PHE A 131 -11.93 2.89 12.87
C PHE A 131 -11.09 1.64 12.57
N PHE A 132 -10.13 1.32 13.43
CA PHE A 132 -9.30 0.12 13.32
C PHE A 132 -10.15 -1.16 13.45
N LEU A 133 -11.06 -1.21 14.40
CA LEU A 133 -12.00 -2.33 14.58
C LEU A 133 -12.94 -2.47 13.37
N PHE A 134 -13.46 -1.35 12.86
CA PHE A 134 -14.33 -1.33 11.68
C PHE A 134 -13.60 -1.87 10.43
N LEU A 135 -12.39 -1.40 10.15
CA LEU A 135 -11.58 -1.94 9.05
C LEU A 135 -11.23 -3.41 9.25
N GLY A 136 -10.86 -3.80 10.46
CA GLY A 136 -10.56 -5.19 10.79
C GLY A 136 -11.77 -6.11 10.56
N SER A 137 -12.98 -5.67 10.93
CA SER A 137 -14.20 -6.44 10.69
C SER A 137 -14.53 -6.58 9.20
N ILE A 138 -14.36 -5.51 8.40
CA ILE A 138 -14.53 -5.57 6.95
C ILE A 138 -13.54 -6.53 6.31
N LEU A 139 -12.26 -6.43 6.67
CA LEU A 139 -11.22 -7.32 6.14
C LEU A 139 -11.49 -8.78 6.51
N SER A 140 -11.88 -9.05 7.75
CA SER A 140 -12.26 -10.39 8.21
C SER A 140 -13.46 -10.92 7.42
N TYR A 141 -14.49 -10.09 7.21
CA TYR A 141 -15.64 -10.46 6.39
C TYR A 141 -15.24 -10.81 4.96
N ILE A 142 -14.41 -9.99 4.31
CA ILE A 142 -13.93 -10.22 2.94
C ILE A 142 -13.17 -11.55 2.85
N VAL A 143 -12.25 -11.83 3.79
CA VAL A 143 -11.43 -13.05 3.79
C VAL A 143 -12.27 -14.31 4.03
N ILE A 144 -13.31 -14.23 4.87
CA ILE A 144 -14.13 -15.39 5.23
C ILE A 144 -15.18 -15.70 4.16
N PHE A 145 -15.86 -14.68 3.65
CA PHE A 145 -17.07 -14.86 2.84
C PHE A 145 -16.85 -14.69 1.33
N ILE A 146 -15.77 -14.05 0.87
CA ILE A 146 -15.55 -13.84 -0.56
C ILE A 146 -14.60 -14.90 -1.11
N PRO A 147 -15.06 -15.84 -1.99
CA PRO A 147 -14.26 -16.96 -2.50
C PRO A 147 -12.97 -16.53 -3.22
N LYS A 148 -12.98 -15.36 -3.87
CA LYS A 148 -11.81 -14.79 -4.54
C LYS A 148 -10.59 -14.63 -3.61
N PHE A 149 -10.82 -14.50 -2.30
CA PHE A 149 -9.80 -14.29 -1.28
C PHE A 149 -9.53 -15.51 -0.40
N ALA A 150 -10.10 -16.69 -0.76
CA ALA A 150 -9.90 -17.95 -0.04
C ALA A 150 -8.41 -18.32 0.12
N TYR A 151 -7.55 -17.90 -0.81
CA TYR A 151 -6.11 -18.11 -0.73
C TYR A 151 -5.46 -17.47 0.51
N ILE A 152 -6.03 -16.38 1.04
CA ILE A 152 -5.55 -15.72 2.26
C ILE A 152 -5.88 -16.59 3.47
N LYS A 153 -7.10 -17.14 3.51
CA LYS A 153 -7.51 -18.08 4.55
C LYS A 153 -6.59 -19.30 4.57
N LEU A 154 -6.28 -19.87 3.40
CA LEU A 154 -5.37 -21.00 3.27
C LEU A 154 -3.95 -20.65 3.77
N ARG A 155 -3.43 -19.46 3.46
CA ARG A 155 -2.13 -19.00 3.97
C ARG A 155 -2.12 -18.83 5.49
N LEU A 156 -3.19 -18.27 6.07
CA LEU A 156 -3.31 -18.15 7.53
C LEU A 156 -3.35 -19.51 8.21
N ILE A 157 -4.11 -20.47 7.66
CA ILE A 157 -4.19 -21.82 8.18
C ILE A 157 -2.84 -22.52 8.08
N SER A 158 -2.14 -22.43 6.94
CA SER A 158 -0.81 -23.03 6.78
C SER A 158 0.25 -22.39 7.67
N PHE A 159 0.11 -21.10 8.01
CA PHE A 159 0.99 -20.45 8.97
C PHE A 159 0.74 -20.92 10.41
N LEU A 160 -0.53 -21.12 10.78
CA LEU A 160 -0.91 -21.56 12.14
C LEU A 160 -0.68 -23.08 12.33
N ASN A 161 -0.90 -23.88 11.28
CA ASN A 161 -0.71 -25.34 11.29
C ASN A 161 0.28 -25.76 10.18
N PRO A 162 1.59 -25.71 10.44
CA PRO A 162 2.62 -26.04 9.46
C PRO A 162 2.53 -27.47 8.89
N THR A 163 1.88 -28.39 9.60
CA THR A 163 1.73 -29.80 9.18
C THR A 163 0.57 -30.04 8.21
N SER A 164 -0.32 -29.08 8.01
CA SER A 164 -1.58 -29.26 7.25
C SER A 164 -1.66 -28.52 5.92
N GLY A 165 -0.61 -27.79 5.51
CA GLY A 165 -0.65 -26.92 4.33
C GLY A 165 0.56 -27.04 3.40
N ASN A 166 0.40 -26.49 2.19
CA ASN A 166 1.48 -26.33 1.22
C ASN A 166 2.48 -25.26 1.71
N ASN A 167 3.47 -25.69 2.49
CA ASN A 167 4.48 -24.83 3.12
C ASN A 167 5.59 -24.37 2.16
N TYR A 168 5.35 -24.38 0.85
CA TYR A 168 6.35 -24.07 -0.17
C TYR A 168 7.17 -22.79 0.12
N GLN A 169 6.54 -21.74 0.66
CA GLN A 169 7.25 -20.48 0.95
C GLN A 169 8.09 -20.56 2.22
N SER A 170 7.61 -21.24 3.26
CA SER A 170 8.36 -21.45 4.52
C SER A 170 9.48 -22.46 4.35
N GLU A 171 9.26 -23.52 3.57
CA GLU A 171 10.29 -24.50 3.21
C GLU A 171 11.41 -23.84 2.40
N ARG A 172 11.07 -23.05 1.37
CA ARG A 172 12.07 -22.31 0.60
C ARG A 172 12.82 -21.25 1.41
N ALA A 173 12.16 -20.62 2.38
CA ALA A 173 12.82 -19.70 3.29
C ALA A 173 13.78 -20.43 4.25
N SER A 174 13.41 -21.61 4.75
CA SER A 174 14.29 -22.43 5.61
C SER A 174 15.44 -23.07 4.84
N GLU A 175 15.26 -23.43 3.55
CA GLU A 175 16.34 -23.90 2.68
C GLU A 175 17.36 -22.81 2.33
N ALA A 176 17.00 -21.52 2.46
CA ALA A 176 17.87 -20.40 2.15
C ALA A 176 18.73 -19.92 3.33
N ILE A 177 18.53 -20.48 4.52
CA ILE A 177 19.31 -20.22 5.75
C ILE A 177 20.31 -21.34 5.98
#